data_e80c437c2b0d386caa89792e8c449c5f
#
_entry.id   e80c437c2b0d386caa89792e8c449c5f
#
_cell.length_a   1.000
_cell.length_b   1.000
_cell.length_c   1.000
_cell.angle_alpha   90.00
_cell.angle_beta   90.00
_cell.angle_gamma   90.00
#
_symmetry.space_group_name_H-M   'P 1'
#
loop_
_entity.id
_entity.type
_entity.pdbx_description
1 polymer ?
#
loop_
_entity_poly.entity_id
_entity_poly.type
_entity_poly.pdbx_seq_one_letter_code
_entity_poly.pdbx_strand_id
1 'polypeptide(L)'
;MIAMKIPQLMSEQYQKARKIIEESDDIKIYSHIDCDGICSGAILSTILDRQNKEHDIEFVNLDILDDIELDHELTIFSDLGSGQRIDSKAKDSQKIIILDHHPPLRDIDYKNDKSYTYLEINPLHHGIDGSYYVCGGGLCYFLAKEFGYTDLSWIGVLSAIGDMQNTKSGHFEGLNEIIQQDAIDGGYLELTKNDINIYGRNTRPLFVALSYFSDVKLPITNNTTETMAVLEELGIDEKHNRKTLNELNMEEKAKLYQKLVEMISKAVPGKYVRYIPQLIIGDSYTFLKEDEGSFLRDGSEFSTAMNACGRNHEEKVAMEVLKGDRIEALDELEAISKTHRYNLATAISAVAESDETNIIELENIQYFNGNGIKPEIVGTVTGMILGYCNWKKPIIGFTQTDEKGLKVSLRCSRLLSYDGIHFGNIIREIASEVGGTGGGHAMACGAYIPIDKKDEFINLFNESLTNKITN
;
A
#
# COMPACT_ATOMS: atom_id res chain seq x y z
N MET A 1 -9.44 -0.34 -24.92
CA MET A 1 -8.24 -1.22 -24.77
C MET A 1 -8.70 -2.67 -24.78
N ILE A 2 -7.91 -3.60 -25.31
CA ILE A 2 -8.21 -5.03 -25.18
C ILE A 2 -7.92 -5.40 -23.72
N ALA A 3 -8.91 -5.95 -23.01
CA ALA A 3 -8.70 -6.38 -21.62
C ALA A 3 -7.53 -7.38 -21.55
N MET A 4 -6.64 -7.19 -20.58
CA MET A 4 -5.54 -8.10 -20.32
C MET A 4 -6.11 -9.48 -19.96
N LYS A 5 -5.43 -10.53 -20.39
CA LYS A 5 -5.77 -11.90 -20.01
C LYS A 5 -4.63 -12.50 -19.22
N ILE A 6 -4.95 -13.42 -18.33
CA ILE A 6 -3.91 -14.21 -17.65
C ILE A 6 -3.12 -14.96 -18.72
N PRO A 7 -1.78 -14.84 -18.73
CA PRO A 7 -0.94 -15.61 -19.66
C PRO A 7 -1.14 -17.12 -19.51
N GLN A 8 -1.10 -17.86 -20.60
CA GLN A 8 -1.32 -19.31 -20.58
C GLN A 8 -0.37 -20.02 -19.61
N LEU A 9 0.91 -19.67 -19.65
CA LEU A 9 1.91 -20.28 -18.79
C LEU A 9 1.62 -19.98 -17.29
N MET A 10 1.16 -18.79 -16.98
CA MET A 10 0.74 -18.43 -15.62
C MET A 10 -0.49 -19.23 -15.17
N SER A 11 -1.46 -19.46 -16.06
CA SER A 11 -2.60 -20.35 -15.79
C SER A 11 -2.15 -21.80 -15.52
N GLU A 12 -1.17 -22.30 -16.26
CA GLU A 12 -0.58 -23.62 -16.02
C GLU A 12 0.15 -23.68 -14.65
N GLN A 13 0.78 -22.59 -14.24
CA GLN A 13 1.41 -22.49 -12.92
C GLN A 13 0.36 -22.55 -11.80
N TYR A 14 -0.79 -21.88 -11.93
CA TYR A 14 -1.91 -21.99 -10.96
C TYR A 14 -2.46 -23.42 -10.85
N GLN A 15 -2.61 -24.13 -11.96
CA GLN A 15 -3.03 -25.54 -11.96
C GLN A 15 -2.01 -26.42 -11.23
N LYS A 16 -0.71 -26.17 -11.41
CA LYS A 16 0.34 -26.87 -10.67
C LYS A 16 0.31 -26.53 -9.18
N ALA A 17 0.14 -25.25 -8.82
CA ALA A 17 0.03 -24.83 -7.43
C ALA A 17 -1.15 -25.52 -6.74
N ARG A 18 -2.32 -25.53 -7.38
CA ARG A 18 -3.49 -26.25 -6.91
C ARG A 18 -3.18 -27.73 -6.63
N LYS A 19 -2.57 -28.42 -7.59
CA LYS A 19 -2.21 -29.84 -7.41
C LYS A 19 -1.25 -30.05 -6.26
N ILE A 20 -0.21 -29.21 -6.12
CA ILE A 20 0.74 -29.30 -5.00
C ILE A 20 0.02 -29.14 -3.65
N ILE A 21 -0.91 -28.20 -3.54
CA ILE A 21 -1.71 -27.97 -2.34
C ILE A 21 -2.61 -29.19 -2.04
N GLU A 22 -3.31 -29.70 -3.05
CA GLU A 22 -4.18 -30.90 -2.89
C GLU A 22 -3.41 -32.12 -2.39
N GLU A 23 -2.13 -32.28 -2.83
CA GLU A 23 -1.24 -33.38 -2.49
C GLU A 23 -0.38 -33.17 -1.24
N SER A 24 -0.59 -32.10 -0.47
CA SER A 24 0.18 -31.77 0.73
C SER A 24 -0.73 -31.75 1.95
N ASP A 25 -0.23 -32.24 3.09
CA ASP A 25 -1.00 -32.31 4.33
C ASP A 25 -0.41 -31.43 5.46
N ASP A 26 0.89 -31.17 5.43
CA ASP A 26 1.61 -30.34 6.41
C ASP A 26 2.05 -29.03 5.73
N ILE A 27 1.31 -27.92 5.98
CA ILE A 27 1.42 -26.69 5.22
C ILE A 27 1.71 -25.50 6.14
N LYS A 28 2.74 -24.72 5.80
CA LYS A 28 3.05 -23.42 6.42
C LYS A 28 2.89 -22.30 5.40
N ILE A 29 2.27 -21.20 5.82
CA ILE A 29 2.18 -19.95 5.07
C ILE A 29 3.06 -18.91 5.76
N TYR A 30 3.91 -18.23 4.98
CA TYR A 30 4.56 -16.99 5.36
C TYR A 30 4.00 -15.87 4.46
N SER A 31 3.46 -14.82 5.06
CA SER A 31 2.89 -13.70 4.34
C SER A 31 3.43 -12.36 4.87
N HIS A 32 3.43 -11.34 4.04
CA HIS A 32 3.90 -10.01 4.45
C HIS A 32 2.92 -9.37 5.45
N ILE A 33 3.42 -8.41 6.24
CA ILE A 33 2.66 -7.80 7.36
C ILE A 33 1.72 -6.67 6.96
N ASP A 34 1.82 -6.15 5.73
CA ASP A 34 0.95 -5.05 5.28
C ASP A 34 -0.40 -5.53 4.74
N CYS A 35 -1.22 -4.59 4.26
CA CYS A 35 -2.56 -4.92 3.76
C CYS A 35 -2.53 -5.96 2.64
N ASP A 36 -1.55 -5.89 1.72
CA ASP A 36 -1.44 -6.86 0.62
C ASP A 36 -1.09 -8.24 1.15
N GLY A 37 -0.09 -8.35 2.01
CA GLY A 37 0.28 -9.61 2.63
C GLY A 37 -0.82 -10.19 3.53
N ILE A 38 -1.50 -9.37 4.35
CA ILE A 38 -2.62 -9.82 5.19
C ILE A 38 -3.76 -10.37 4.33
N CYS A 39 -4.12 -9.67 3.24
CA CYS A 39 -5.12 -10.14 2.28
C CYS A 39 -4.69 -11.45 1.60
N SER A 40 -3.42 -11.54 1.20
CA SER A 40 -2.82 -12.75 0.62
C SER A 40 -2.94 -13.94 1.56
N GLY A 41 -2.52 -13.75 2.83
CA GLY A 41 -2.60 -14.77 3.87
C GLY A 41 -4.04 -15.20 4.16
N ALA A 42 -4.98 -14.24 4.23
CA ALA A 42 -6.40 -14.54 4.45
C ALA A 42 -7.02 -15.37 3.30
N ILE A 43 -6.68 -15.05 2.05
CA ILE A 43 -7.13 -15.82 0.88
C ILE A 43 -6.56 -17.24 0.93
N LEU A 44 -5.25 -17.39 1.16
CA LEU A 44 -4.59 -18.71 1.22
C LEU A 44 -5.12 -19.56 2.36
N SER A 45 -5.23 -18.99 3.58
CA SER A 45 -5.82 -19.68 4.72
C SER A 45 -7.26 -20.12 4.44
N THR A 46 -8.07 -19.28 3.80
CA THR A 46 -9.44 -19.63 3.41
C THR A 46 -9.49 -20.76 2.38
N ILE A 47 -8.56 -20.78 1.40
CA ILE A 47 -8.45 -21.91 0.47
C ILE A 47 -8.18 -23.20 1.23
N LEU A 48 -7.19 -23.21 2.13
CA LEU A 48 -6.79 -24.38 2.89
C LEU A 48 -7.90 -24.87 3.85
N ASP A 49 -8.58 -23.96 4.53
CA ASP A 49 -9.75 -24.29 5.37
C ASP A 49 -10.85 -24.99 4.55
N ARG A 50 -11.19 -24.45 3.38
CA ARG A 50 -12.20 -25.03 2.48
C ARG A 50 -11.78 -26.37 1.87
N GLN A 51 -10.47 -26.63 1.79
CA GLN A 51 -9.91 -27.92 1.37
C GLN A 51 -9.72 -28.88 2.56
N ASN A 52 -10.10 -28.48 3.80
CA ASN A 52 -9.89 -29.24 5.04
C ASN A 52 -8.40 -29.60 5.26
N LYS A 53 -7.49 -28.69 4.94
CA LYS A 53 -6.06 -28.83 5.16
C LYS A 53 -5.64 -28.12 6.46
N GLU A 54 -4.97 -28.85 7.35
CA GLU A 54 -4.33 -28.23 8.51
C GLU A 54 -3.17 -27.35 8.03
N HIS A 55 -3.06 -26.16 8.58
CA HIS A 55 -2.01 -25.22 8.21
C HIS A 55 -1.72 -24.21 9.31
N ASP A 56 -0.50 -23.73 9.32
CA ASP A 56 -0.06 -22.61 10.12
C ASP A 56 0.18 -21.39 9.23
N ILE A 57 -0.08 -20.19 9.74
CA ILE A 57 0.24 -18.92 9.09
C ILE A 57 1.04 -18.01 10.03
N GLU A 58 2.05 -17.39 9.47
CA GLU A 58 2.88 -16.37 10.11
C GLU A 58 3.05 -15.17 9.21
N PHE A 59 2.85 -13.98 9.78
CA PHE A 59 3.07 -12.72 9.08
C PHE A 59 4.46 -12.19 9.43
N VAL A 60 5.23 -11.85 8.42
CA VAL A 60 6.66 -11.58 8.57
C VAL A 60 7.12 -10.37 7.77
N ASN A 61 8.16 -9.72 8.24
CA ASN A 61 8.92 -8.74 7.46
C ASN A 61 10.02 -9.43 6.64
N LEU A 62 10.54 -8.73 5.64
CA LEU A 62 11.59 -9.26 4.76
C LEU A 62 12.91 -9.56 5.50
N ASP A 63 13.19 -8.88 6.61
CA ASP A 63 14.42 -8.99 7.38
C ASP A 63 14.60 -10.35 8.08
N ILE A 64 13.49 -11.01 8.43
CA ILE A 64 13.57 -12.34 9.08
C ILE A 64 13.61 -13.52 8.10
N LEU A 65 13.38 -13.29 6.80
CA LEU A 65 13.31 -14.37 5.81
C LEU A 65 14.62 -15.17 5.71
N ASP A 66 15.75 -14.53 5.97
CA ASP A 66 17.04 -15.21 5.97
C ASP A 66 17.22 -16.14 7.20
N ASP A 67 16.42 -16.00 8.25
CA ASP A 67 16.47 -16.81 9.47
C ASP A 67 15.39 -17.91 9.51
N ILE A 68 14.40 -17.87 8.62
CA ILE A 68 13.32 -18.87 8.54
C ILE A 68 13.89 -20.25 8.19
N GLU A 69 13.51 -21.26 8.94
CA GLU A 69 13.75 -22.66 8.59
C GLU A 69 12.51 -23.27 7.90
N LEU A 70 12.74 -24.12 6.89
CA LEU A 70 11.69 -24.81 6.17
C LEU A 70 11.51 -26.21 6.80
N ASP A 71 10.55 -26.36 7.71
CA ASP A 71 10.32 -27.58 8.46
C ASP A 71 9.05 -28.35 8.04
N HIS A 72 8.22 -27.73 7.17
CA HIS A 72 6.96 -28.31 6.68
C HIS A 72 7.12 -29.00 5.33
N GLU A 73 6.17 -29.87 4.98
CA GLU A 73 6.11 -30.50 3.66
C GLU A 73 5.96 -29.47 2.53
N LEU A 74 5.01 -28.54 2.72
CA LEU A 74 4.75 -27.43 1.82
C LEU A 74 4.89 -26.10 2.56
N THR A 75 5.73 -25.20 2.01
CA THR A 75 5.79 -23.81 2.47
C THR A 75 5.31 -22.89 1.35
N ILE A 76 4.34 -22.03 1.67
CA ILE A 76 3.80 -21.02 0.74
C ILE A 76 4.25 -19.65 1.21
N PHE A 77 4.87 -18.91 0.32
CA PHE A 77 5.23 -17.51 0.51
C PHE A 77 4.32 -16.63 -0.31
N SER A 78 3.72 -15.61 0.30
CA SER A 78 2.83 -14.67 -0.40
C SER A 78 3.17 -13.22 -0.11
N ASP A 79 3.19 -12.41 -1.17
CA ASP A 79 3.60 -11.01 -1.15
C ASP A 79 5.06 -10.80 -0.67
N LEU A 80 5.87 -11.83 -0.77
CA LEU A 80 7.30 -11.88 -0.47
C LEU A 80 7.92 -13.18 -1.00
N GLY A 81 9.23 -13.24 -1.06
CA GLY A 81 9.96 -14.46 -1.37
C GLY A 81 10.67 -14.46 -2.71
N SER A 82 10.17 -13.75 -3.71
CA SER A 82 10.80 -13.67 -5.04
C SER A 82 12.20 -13.04 -4.99
N GLY A 83 12.37 -12.02 -4.17
CA GLY A 83 13.63 -11.29 -4.01
C GLY A 83 14.63 -11.92 -3.04
N GLN A 84 14.32 -13.04 -2.40
CA GLN A 84 15.13 -13.70 -1.37
C GLN A 84 15.57 -15.09 -1.79
N ARG A 85 16.63 -15.61 -1.14
CA ARG A 85 17.18 -16.96 -1.44
C ARG A 85 16.52 -18.06 -0.59
N ILE A 86 15.20 -18.07 -0.50
CA ILE A 86 14.42 -18.97 0.36
C ILE A 86 14.71 -20.44 0.01
N ASP A 87 14.79 -20.76 -1.29
CA ASP A 87 15.03 -22.12 -1.79
C ASP A 87 16.40 -22.67 -1.41
N SER A 88 17.34 -21.84 -0.99
CA SER A 88 18.66 -22.31 -0.53
C SER A 88 18.56 -23.18 0.75
N LYS A 89 17.49 -23.02 1.51
CA LYS A 89 17.19 -23.74 2.77
C LYS A 89 16.33 -24.99 2.57
N ALA A 90 15.82 -25.21 1.35
CA ALA A 90 14.97 -26.34 1.05
C ALA A 90 15.72 -27.67 1.21
N LYS A 91 15.04 -28.62 1.88
CA LYS A 91 15.47 -29.99 2.06
C LYS A 91 14.84 -30.89 0.98
N ASP A 92 15.37 -32.09 0.82
CA ASP A 92 14.82 -33.05 -0.13
C ASP A 92 13.33 -33.35 0.14
N SER A 93 12.56 -33.48 -0.91
CA SER A 93 11.12 -33.74 -0.90
C SER A 93 10.22 -32.61 -0.41
N GLN A 94 10.77 -31.48 0.02
CA GLN A 94 9.96 -30.31 0.38
C GLN A 94 9.39 -29.63 -0.87
N LYS A 95 8.33 -28.86 -0.67
CA LYS A 95 7.64 -28.12 -1.69
C LYS A 95 7.59 -26.64 -1.30
N ILE A 96 7.90 -25.76 -2.25
CA ILE A 96 7.85 -24.31 -2.07
C ILE A 96 6.95 -23.73 -3.15
N ILE A 97 5.99 -22.90 -2.76
CA ILE A 97 5.21 -22.05 -3.65
C ILE A 97 5.47 -20.59 -3.27
N ILE A 98 5.75 -19.75 -4.25
CA ILE A 98 5.88 -18.30 -4.08
C ILE A 98 4.82 -17.62 -4.96
N LEU A 99 4.02 -16.74 -4.35
CA LEU A 99 3.01 -15.88 -4.98
C LEU A 99 3.40 -14.44 -4.66
N ASP A 100 4.24 -13.84 -5.52
CA ASP A 100 4.86 -12.56 -5.24
C ASP A 100 4.96 -11.70 -6.50
N HIS A 101 4.85 -10.39 -6.35
CA HIS A 101 4.88 -9.42 -7.45
C HIS A 101 6.14 -8.54 -7.44
N HIS A 102 7.01 -8.72 -6.48
CA HIS A 102 8.28 -8.01 -6.35
C HIS A 102 9.36 -8.55 -7.33
N PRO A 103 10.42 -7.78 -7.61
CA PRO A 103 11.49 -8.22 -8.52
C PRO A 103 12.09 -9.57 -8.13
N PRO A 104 11.98 -10.60 -8.99
CA PRO A 104 12.47 -11.94 -8.70
C PRO A 104 13.99 -12.05 -8.85
N LEU A 105 14.60 -12.88 -8.02
CA LEU A 105 16.01 -13.26 -8.17
C LEU A 105 16.24 -14.34 -9.24
N ARG A 106 15.18 -15.08 -9.59
CA ARG A 106 15.26 -16.26 -10.46
C ARG A 106 14.53 -15.99 -11.75
N ASP A 107 15.01 -16.60 -12.82
CA ASP A 107 14.32 -16.58 -14.10
C ASP A 107 13.13 -17.56 -14.12
N ILE A 108 12.19 -17.37 -15.04
CA ILE A 108 10.97 -18.19 -15.18
C ILE A 108 11.25 -19.68 -15.41
N ASP A 109 12.40 -20.01 -16.00
CA ASP A 109 12.85 -21.38 -16.30
C ASP A 109 13.83 -21.92 -15.25
N TYR A 110 13.89 -21.27 -14.08
CA TYR A 110 14.74 -21.72 -12.97
C TYR A 110 14.48 -23.19 -12.65
N LYS A 111 15.55 -23.97 -12.63
CA LYS A 111 15.57 -25.37 -12.22
C LYS A 111 16.58 -25.54 -11.12
N ASN A 112 16.14 -26.12 -10.02
CA ASN A 112 17.05 -26.50 -8.96
C ASN A 112 17.72 -27.86 -9.28
N ASP A 113 18.95 -28.05 -8.81
CA ASP A 113 19.69 -29.31 -8.92
C ASP A 113 19.37 -30.27 -7.75
N LYS A 114 18.47 -29.90 -6.85
CA LYS A 114 18.07 -30.65 -5.66
C LYS A 114 16.74 -31.36 -5.88
N SER A 115 16.36 -32.24 -4.98
CA SER A 115 15.14 -33.06 -5.06
C SER A 115 13.92 -32.41 -4.38
N TYR A 116 13.85 -31.08 -4.26
CA TYR A 116 12.68 -30.35 -3.78
C TYR A 116 11.87 -29.77 -4.95
N THR A 117 10.58 -29.49 -4.70
CA THR A 117 9.72 -28.81 -5.67
C THR A 117 9.74 -27.30 -5.44
N TYR A 118 9.96 -26.52 -6.49
CA TYR A 118 9.91 -25.07 -6.48
C TYR A 118 8.94 -24.56 -7.54
N LEU A 119 7.99 -23.73 -7.15
CA LEU A 119 7.05 -23.08 -8.05
C LEU A 119 6.90 -21.61 -7.65
N GLU A 120 7.27 -20.72 -8.55
CA GLU A 120 7.11 -19.27 -8.38
C GLU A 120 6.11 -18.74 -9.41
N ILE A 121 5.11 -18.02 -8.93
CA ILE A 121 4.12 -17.31 -9.74
C ILE A 121 4.36 -15.82 -9.53
N ASN A 122 5.06 -15.22 -10.51
CA ASN A 122 5.43 -13.81 -10.46
C ASN A 122 5.07 -13.14 -11.81
N PRO A 123 4.30 -12.02 -11.80
CA PRO A 123 3.86 -11.36 -13.01
C PRO A 123 5.02 -10.82 -13.86
N LEU A 124 6.14 -10.44 -13.26
CA LEU A 124 7.31 -9.94 -13.97
C LEU A 124 7.92 -10.99 -14.91
N HIS A 125 7.82 -12.28 -14.59
CA HIS A 125 8.22 -13.37 -15.48
C HIS A 125 7.41 -13.41 -16.79
N HIS A 126 6.24 -12.77 -16.80
CA HIS A 126 5.32 -12.71 -17.94
C HIS A 126 5.28 -11.32 -18.59
N GLY A 127 6.19 -10.41 -18.21
CA GLY A 127 6.22 -9.03 -18.71
C GLY A 127 5.07 -8.17 -18.19
N ILE A 128 4.44 -8.56 -17.09
CA ILE A 128 3.36 -7.83 -16.42
C ILE A 128 3.98 -7.05 -15.26
N ASP A 129 3.72 -5.74 -15.21
CA ASP A 129 4.23 -4.88 -14.14
C ASP A 129 3.50 -5.17 -12.83
N GLY A 130 4.22 -5.77 -11.88
CA GLY A 130 3.72 -6.10 -10.54
C GLY A 130 3.37 -4.88 -9.68
N SER A 131 3.88 -3.70 -10.02
CA SER A 131 3.60 -2.48 -9.24
C SER A 131 2.22 -1.87 -9.50
N TYR A 132 1.56 -2.23 -10.63
CA TYR A 132 0.31 -1.59 -11.05
C TYR A 132 -0.76 -2.55 -11.55
N TYR A 133 -0.40 -3.76 -12.00
CA TYR A 133 -1.33 -4.62 -12.73
C TYR A 133 -1.82 -5.83 -11.94
N VAL A 134 -1.07 -6.24 -10.90
CA VAL A 134 -1.48 -7.26 -9.94
C VAL A 134 -0.54 -7.25 -8.73
N CYS A 135 -1.09 -7.36 -7.53
CA CYS A 135 -0.38 -7.45 -6.26
C CYS A 135 -0.39 -8.89 -5.70
N GLY A 136 0.23 -9.11 -4.54
CA GLY A 136 0.30 -10.43 -3.90
C GLY A 136 -1.05 -11.07 -3.66
N GLY A 137 -2.01 -10.34 -3.07
CA GLY A 137 -3.37 -10.85 -2.85
C GLY A 137 -4.16 -11.05 -4.15
N GLY A 138 -3.84 -10.28 -5.19
CA GLY A 138 -4.37 -10.53 -6.53
C GLY A 138 -3.90 -11.87 -7.09
N LEU A 139 -2.61 -12.22 -6.91
CA LEU A 139 -2.08 -13.52 -7.28
C LEU A 139 -2.72 -14.66 -6.48
N CYS A 140 -2.89 -14.47 -5.16
CA CYS A 140 -3.58 -15.43 -4.29
C CYS A 140 -5.05 -15.60 -4.70
N TYR A 141 -5.74 -14.52 -5.13
CA TYR A 141 -7.09 -14.61 -5.64
C TYR A 141 -7.18 -15.45 -6.93
N PHE A 142 -6.25 -15.30 -7.88
CA PHE A 142 -6.26 -16.17 -9.06
C PHE A 142 -6.05 -17.64 -8.71
N LEU A 143 -5.28 -17.95 -7.67
CA LEU A 143 -5.21 -19.31 -7.14
C LEU A 143 -6.55 -19.73 -6.51
N ALA A 144 -7.22 -18.87 -5.74
CA ALA A 144 -8.56 -19.14 -5.22
C ALA A 144 -9.59 -19.40 -6.34
N LYS A 145 -9.51 -18.62 -7.41
CA LYS A 145 -10.35 -18.79 -8.62
C LYS A 145 -10.12 -20.15 -9.30
N GLU A 146 -8.89 -20.66 -9.30
CA GLU A 146 -8.58 -22.01 -9.79
C GLU A 146 -9.28 -23.10 -8.97
N PHE A 147 -9.48 -22.87 -7.66
CA PHE A 147 -10.33 -23.73 -6.79
C PHE A 147 -11.83 -23.47 -6.91
N GLY A 148 -12.25 -22.46 -7.69
CA GLY A 148 -13.65 -22.07 -7.85
C GLY A 148 -14.15 -21.07 -6.79
N TYR A 149 -13.28 -20.49 -5.98
CA TYR A 149 -13.63 -19.57 -4.88
C TYR A 149 -13.62 -18.11 -5.33
N THR A 150 -14.52 -17.77 -6.27
CA THR A 150 -14.64 -16.40 -6.82
C THR A 150 -15.21 -15.39 -5.82
N ASP A 151 -15.82 -15.87 -4.76
CA ASP A 151 -16.33 -15.06 -3.65
C ASP A 151 -15.22 -14.33 -2.86
N LEU A 152 -13.95 -14.72 -3.02
CA LEU A 152 -12.79 -14.06 -2.42
C LEU A 152 -12.26 -12.88 -3.26
N SER A 153 -12.88 -12.56 -4.39
CA SER A 153 -12.46 -11.47 -5.28
C SER A 153 -12.39 -10.11 -4.60
N TRP A 154 -13.28 -9.82 -3.67
CA TRP A 154 -13.28 -8.56 -2.93
C TRP A 154 -12.04 -8.38 -2.05
N ILE A 155 -11.47 -9.47 -1.52
CA ILE A 155 -10.20 -9.42 -0.76
C ILE A 155 -9.05 -9.07 -1.72
N GLY A 156 -9.04 -9.64 -2.94
CA GLY A 156 -8.08 -9.28 -3.97
C GLY A 156 -8.17 -7.81 -4.41
N VAL A 157 -9.39 -7.24 -4.46
CA VAL A 157 -9.59 -5.80 -4.70
C VAL A 157 -9.04 -4.97 -3.54
N LEU A 158 -9.34 -5.35 -2.29
CA LEU A 158 -8.84 -4.66 -1.11
C LEU A 158 -7.31 -4.67 -1.04
N SER A 159 -6.71 -5.80 -1.37
CA SER A 159 -5.27 -5.99 -1.49
C SER A 159 -4.64 -4.99 -2.47
N ALA A 160 -5.19 -4.91 -3.68
CA ALA A 160 -4.71 -3.99 -4.71
C ALA A 160 -4.88 -2.50 -4.33
N ILE A 161 -5.91 -2.15 -3.53
CA ILE A 161 -6.06 -0.81 -2.95
C ILE A 161 -4.95 -0.57 -1.91
N GLY A 162 -4.70 -1.55 -1.05
CA GLY A 162 -3.67 -1.49 0.00
C GLY A 162 -2.26 -1.31 -0.55
N ASP A 163 -1.97 -1.94 -1.68
CA ASP A 163 -0.71 -1.81 -2.43
C ASP A 163 -0.72 -0.60 -3.41
N MET A 164 -1.72 0.29 -3.32
CA MET A 164 -1.80 1.53 -4.08
C MET A 164 -1.78 1.36 -5.60
N GLN A 165 -2.21 0.22 -6.14
CA GLN A 165 -2.09 -0.11 -7.57
C GLN A 165 -2.99 0.73 -8.49
N ASN A 166 -3.98 1.43 -7.94
CA ASN A 166 -4.84 2.37 -8.67
C ASN A 166 -4.31 3.82 -8.71
N THR A 167 -3.19 4.13 -8.06
CA THR A 167 -2.76 5.53 -7.85
C THR A 167 -2.17 6.19 -9.09
N LYS A 168 -1.64 5.43 -10.03
CA LYS A 168 -1.00 5.93 -11.24
C LYS A 168 -2.00 6.55 -12.23
N SER A 169 -3.11 5.87 -12.46
CA SER A 169 -4.15 6.26 -13.43
C SER A 169 -5.45 6.72 -12.78
N GLY A 170 -5.60 6.52 -11.46
CA GLY A 170 -6.84 6.73 -10.71
C GLY A 170 -7.80 5.55 -10.78
N HIS A 171 -7.46 4.46 -11.47
CA HIS A 171 -8.27 3.24 -11.62
C HIS A 171 -7.36 2.00 -11.71
N PHE A 172 -7.95 0.82 -11.56
CA PHE A 172 -7.23 -0.43 -11.78
C PHE A 172 -6.99 -0.69 -13.26
N GLU A 173 -5.84 -1.27 -13.55
CA GLU A 173 -5.40 -1.71 -14.86
C GLU A 173 -4.93 -3.17 -14.83
N GLY A 174 -4.79 -3.77 -15.98
CA GLY A 174 -4.20 -5.09 -16.13
C GLY A 174 -5.04 -6.22 -15.53
N LEU A 175 -4.41 -7.08 -14.74
CA LEU A 175 -5.07 -8.22 -14.12
C LEU A 175 -6.01 -7.80 -12.98
N ASN A 176 -5.78 -6.63 -12.36
CA ASN A 176 -6.66 -6.09 -11.34
C ASN A 176 -8.06 -5.77 -11.87
N GLU A 177 -8.21 -5.42 -13.18
CA GLU A 177 -9.52 -5.24 -13.79
C GLU A 177 -10.35 -6.53 -13.79
N ILE A 178 -9.70 -7.70 -13.93
CA ILE A 178 -10.38 -9.01 -13.88
C ILE A 178 -10.91 -9.26 -12.46
N ILE A 179 -10.06 -9.02 -11.45
CA ILE A 179 -10.41 -9.22 -10.04
C ILE A 179 -11.57 -8.29 -9.66
N GLN A 180 -11.47 -7.02 -10.05
CA GLN A 180 -12.51 -6.03 -9.85
C GLN A 180 -13.85 -6.45 -10.50
N GLN A 181 -13.81 -6.95 -11.75
CA GLN A 181 -15.00 -7.37 -12.44
C GLN A 181 -15.63 -8.59 -11.76
N ASP A 182 -14.82 -9.57 -11.36
CA ASP A 182 -15.32 -10.74 -10.61
C ASP A 182 -15.99 -10.31 -9.27
N ALA A 183 -15.46 -9.29 -8.59
CA ALA A 183 -16.06 -8.77 -7.36
C ALA A 183 -17.37 -8.02 -7.60
N ILE A 184 -17.48 -7.29 -8.72
CA ILE A 184 -18.72 -6.61 -9.14
C ILE A 184 -19.76 -7.66 -9.51
N ASP A 185 -19.42 -8.64 -10.35
CA ASP A 185 -20.32 -9.69 -10.81
C ASP A 185 -20.82 -10.57 -9.65
N GLY A 186 -19.97 -10.77 -8.64
CA GLY A 186 -20.32 -11.47 -7.41
C GLY A 186 -21.19 -10.67 -6.44
N GLY A 187 -21.42 -9.37 -6.70
CA GLY A 187 -22.19 -8.50 -5.81
C GLY A 187 -21.49 -8.16 -4.50
N TYR A 188 -20.15 -8.13 -4.51
CA TYR A 188 -19.31 -7.74 -3.37
C TYR A 188 -18.84 -6.29 -3.46
N LEU A 189 -18.75 -5.75 -4.67
CA LEU A 189 -18.15 -4.45 -4.94
C LEU A 189 -19.09 -3.58 -5.79
N GLU A 190 -19.26 -2.33 -5.40
CA GLU A 190 -19.76 -1.25 -6.25
C GLU A 190 -18.59 -0.32 -6.63
N LEU A 191 -18.46 -0.08 -7.92
CA LEU A 191 -17.46 0.80 -8.50
C LEU A 191 -18.08 2.13 -8.90
N THR A 192 -17.68 3.23 -8.28
CA THR A 192 -18.01 4.58 -8.76
C THR A 192 -16.81 5.14 -9.51
N LYS A 193 -16.97 5.26 -10.85
CA LYS A 193 -15.92 5.77 -11.72
C LYS A 193 -15.78 7.27 -11.65
N ASN A 194 -14.53 7.75 -11.72
CA ASN A 194 -14.20 9.18 -11.80
C ASN A 194 -14.85 10.02 -10.69
N ASP A 195 -14.82 9.54 -9.46
CA ASP A 195 -15.30 10.28 -8.29
C ASP A 195 -14.16 11.09 -7.64
N ILE A 196 -14.50 12.02 -6.76
CA ILE A 196 -13.50 12.75 -5.97
C ILE A 196 -12.79 11.75 -5.05
N ASN A 197 -11.48 11.63 -5.18
CA ASN A 197 -10.66 10.68 -4.45
C ASN A 197 -9.98 11.35 -3.26
N ILE A 198 -10.62 11.27 -2.09
CA ILE A 198 -10.06 11.73 -0.81
C ILE A 198 -10.25 10.64 0.25
N TYR A 199 -9.29 10.57 1.17
CA TYR A 199 -9.36 9.65 2.30
C TYR A 199 -10.43 10.08 3.32
N GLY A 200 -11.15 9.11 3.87
CA GLY A 200 -12.20 9.35 4.87
C GLY A 200 -13.54 9.78 4.26
N ARG A 201 -13.75 9.47 2.99
CA ARG A 201 -14.95 9.84 2.24
C ARG A 201 -16.26 9.29 2.81
N ASN A 202 -16.18 8.17 3.54
CA ASN A 202 -17.34 7.48 4.09
C ASN A 202 -17.60 7.82 5.56
N THR A 203 -16.54 7.95 6.37
CA THR A 203 -16.70 8.11 7.83
C THR A 203 -16.33 9.49 8.37
N ARG A 204 -15.62 10.31 7.60
CA ARG A 204 -15.16 11.61 8.08
C ARG A 204 -16.02 12.77 7.58
N PRO A 205 -16.26 13.78 8.44
CA PRO A 205 -16.83 15.03 7.97
C PRO A 205 -16.01 15.59 6.81
N LEU A 206 -16.68 16.08 5.77
CA LEU A 206 -16.05 16.53 4.53
C LEU A 206 -14.95 17.57 4.76
N PHE A 207 -15.15 18.51 5.68
CA PHE A 207 -14.15 19.52 5.99
C PHE A 207 -12.87 18.94 6.63
N VAL A 208 -12.97 17.80 7.32
CA VAL A 208 -11.82 17.07 7.85
C VAL A 208 -11.14 16.30 6.72
N ALA A 209 -11.91 15.56 5.91
CA ALA A 209 -11.36 14.77 4.81
C ALA A 209 -10.61 15.62 3.79
N LEU A 210 -11.14 16.77 3.41
CA LEU A 210 -10.50 17.72 2.49
C LEU A 210 -9.23 18.34 3.08
N SER A 211 -9.16 18.57 4.38
CA SER A 211 -7.97 19.13 5.02
C SER A 211 -6.76 18.20 4.93
N TYR A 212 -6.95 16.90 4.64
CA TYR A 212 -5.86 15.96 4.44
C TYR A 212 -5.23 15.99 3.03
N PHE A 213 -5.76 16.81 2.12
CA PHE A 213 -5.15 16.95 0.80
C PHE A 213 -3.73 17.52 0.93
N SER A 214 -2.72 16.74 0.51
CA SER A 214 -1.31 17.02 0.78
C SER A 214 -0.40 16.97 -0.45
N ASP A 215 -0.90 16.57 -1.62
CA ASP A 215 -0.10 16.56 -2.86
C ASP A 215 0.43 17.95 -3.24
N VAL A 216 -0.36 18.97 -2.93
CA VAL A 216 0.00 20.39 -3.07
C VAL A 216 -0.47 21.11 -1.82
N LYS A 217 0.37 21.98 -1.27
CA LYS A 217 -0.03 22.79 -0.11
C LYS A 217 -1.04 23.84 -0.55
N LEU A 218 -2.28 23.68 -0.11
CA LEU A 218 -3.40 24.59 -0.36
C LEU A 218 -3.77 25.34 0.94
N PRO A 219 -4.55 26.43 0.89
CA PRO A 219 -5.07 27.07 2.11
C PRO A 219 -5.85 26.12 3.03
N ILE A 220 -6.54 25.12 2.45
CA ILE A 220 -7.30 24.09 3.18
C ILE A 220 -6.41 22.99 3.79
N THR A 221 -5.15 22.84 3.36
CA THR A 221 -4.27 21.76 3.83
C THR A 221 -3.95 21.94 5.30
N ASN A 222 -4.30 20.94 6.12
CA ASN A 222 -4.21 20.93 7.59
C ASN A 222 -4.96 22.10 8.26
N ASN A 223 -5.98 22.66 7.59
CA ASN A 223 -6.74 23.81 8.08
C ASN A 223 -8.24 23.58 7.90
N THR A 224 -8.86 22.97 8.92
CA THR A 224 -10.29 22.67 8.91
C THR A 224 -11.17 23.94 8.93
N THR A 225 -10.70 25.04 9.50
CA THR A 225 -11.43 26.33 9.51
C THR A 225 -11.55 26.89 8.10
N GLU A 226 -10.44 26.93 7.35
CA GLU A 226 -10.45 27.37 5.96
C GLU A 226 -11.27 26.43 5.07
N THR A 227 -11.21 25.13 5.36
CA THR A 227 -12.02 24.15 4.62
C THR A 227 -13.52 24.37 4.83
N MET A 228 -13.95 24.66 6.08
CA MET A 228 -15.34 25.01 6.35
C MET A 228 -15.77 26.28 5.62
N ALA A 229 -14.92 27.33 5.58
CA ALA A 229 -15.22 28.55 4.85
C ALA A 229 -15.38 28.30 3.33
N VAL A 230 -14.55 27.44 2.75
CA VAL A 230 -14.68 27.04 1.34
C VAL A 230 -15.98 26.29 1.08
N LEU A 231 -16.37 25.38 1.95
CA LEU A 231 -17.63 24.63 1.81
C LEU A 231 -18.85 25.54 1.95
N GLU A 232 -18.83 26.51 2.87
CA GLU A 232 -19.86 27.53 3.01
C GLU A 232 -19.97 28.42 1.76
N GLU A 233 -18.84 28.87 1.18
CA GLU A 233 -18.82 29.61 -0.09
C GLU A 233 -19.51 28.83 -1.24
N LEU A 234 -19.37 27.50 -1.25
CA LEU A 234 -19.96 26.63 -2.26
C LEU A 234 -21.43 26.26 -1.99
N GLY A 235 -21.98 26.65 -0.84
CA GLY A 235 -23.30 26.22 -0.39
C GLY A 235 -23.36 24.72 -0.05
N ILE A 236 -22.23 24.14 0.34
CA ILE A 236 -22.11 22.74 0.73
C ILE A 236 -22.00 22.68 2.26
N ASP A 237 -22.86 21.85 2.90
CA ASP A 237 -22.85 21.63 4.36
C ASP A 237 -22.98 22.93 5.21
N GLU A 238 -23.75 23.91 4.71
CA GLU A 238 -23.94 25.25 5.33
C GLU A 238 -24.31 25.23 6.81
N LYS A 239 -24.92 24.14 7.27
CA LYS A 239 -25.31 23.97 8.67
C LYS A 239 -24.30 23.21 9.50
N HIS A 240 -23.13 22.94 8.98
CA HIS A 240 -22.10 22.10 9.60
C HIS A 240 -22.64 20.75 10.11
N ASN A 241 -23.52 20.13 9.32
CA ASN A 241 -24.17 18.86 9.64
C ASN A 241 -23.20 17.66 9.54
N ARG A 242 -21.91 17.93 9.31
CA ARG A 242 -20.85 16.93 9.18
C ARG A 242 -21.07 15.92 8.04
N LYS A 243 -21.67 16.37 6.92
CA LYS A 243 -21.77 15.55 5.71
C LYS A 243 -20.41 14.92 5.37
N THR A 244 -20.46 13.69 4.95
CA THR A 244 -19.33 13.01 4.33
C THR A 244 -19.30 13.27 2.82
N LEU A 245 -18.23 12.91 2.12
CA LEU A 245 -18.18 13.04 0.66
C LEU A 245 -19.24 12.17 -0.02
N ASN A 246 -19.52 10.99 0.52
CA ASN A 246 -20.50 10.06 -0.04
C ASN A 246 -21.93 10.59 0.03
N GLU A 247 -22.23 11.51 0.92
CA GLU A 247 -23.55 12.15 1.07
C GLU A 247 -23.75 13.33 0.12
N LEU A 248 -22.73 13.74 -0.65
CA LEU A 248 -22.86 14.81 -1.64
C LEU A 248 -23.57 14.32 -2.89
N ASN A 249 -24.49 15.13 -3.40
CA ASN A 249 -25.05 14.91 -4.71
C ASN A 249 -24.09 15.32 -5.85
N MET A 250 -24.44 15.03 -7.09
CA MET A 250 -23.57 15.29 -8.25
C MET A 250 -23.30 16.78 -8.48
N GLU A 251 -24.25 17.68 -8.16
CA GLU A 251 -24.05 19.12 -8.30
C GLU A 251 -23.05 19.64 -7.26
N GLU A 252 -23.18 19.20 -6.01
CA GLU A 252 -22.24 19.53 -4.93
C GLU A 252 -20.82 19.02 -5.24
N LYS A 253 -20.70 17.77 -5.72
CA LYS A 253 -19.41 17.22 -6.17
C LYS A 253 -18.79 18.01 -7.32
N ALA A 254 -19.59 18.44 -8.30
CA ALA A 254 -19.10 19.23 -9.42
C ALA A 254 -18.59 20.61 -8.97
N LYS A 255 -19.29 21.31 -8.07
CA LYS A 255 -18.85 22.57 -7.48
C LYS A 255 -17.54 22.41 -6.70
N LEU A 256 -17.45 21.35 -5.88
CA LEU A 256 -16.25 21.03 -5.12
C LEU A 256 -15.06 20.73 -6.02
N TYR A 257 -15.25 19.91 -7.06
CA TYR A 257 -14.22 19.62 -8.06
C TYR A 257 -13.69 20.89 -8.73
N GLN A 258 -14.59 21.76 -9.20
CA GLN A 258 -14.19 23.03 -9.85
C GLN A 258 -13.37 23.92 -8.89
N LYS A 259 -13.77 24.01 -7.63
CA LYS A 259 -13.04 24.76 -6.61
C LYS A 259 -11.65 24.19 -6.34
N LEU A 260 -11.53 22.87 -6.21
CA LEU A 260 -10.23 22.20 -6.06
C LEU A 260 -9.32 22.43 -7.27
N VAL A 261 -9.83 22.31 -8.51
CA VAL A 261 -9.08 22.61 -9.73
C VAL A 261 -8.59 24.05 -9.72
N GLU A 262 -9.44 25.03 -9.37
CA GLU A 262 -9.07 26.42 -9.25
C GLU A 262 -7.92 26.63 -8.24
N MET A 263 -8.07 26.08 -7.04
CA MET A 263 -7.08 26.23 -5.97
C MET A 263 -5.73 25.60 -6.35
N ILE A 264 -5.73 24.39 -6.88
CA ILE A 264 -4.50 23.68 -7.30
C ILE A 264 -3.85 24.41 -8.48
N SER A 265 -4.63 24.88 -9.48
CA SER A 265 -4.09 25.61 -10.63
C SER A 265 -3.35 26.89 -10.24
N LYS A 266 -3.75 27.54 -9.15
CA LYS A 266 -3.06 28.72 -8.61
C LYS A 266 -1.78 28.36 -7.83
N ALA A 267 -1.68 27.15 -7.32
CA ALA A 267 -0.59 26.70 -6.44
C ALA A 267 0.52 25.95 -7.20
N VAL A 268 0.26 25.46 -8.42
CA VAL A 268 1.23 24.67 -9.18
C VAL A 268 1.78 25.42 -10.39
N PRO A 269 3.06 25.18 -10.77
CA PRO A 269 3.59 25.64 -12.05
C PRO A 269 2.80 25.11 -13.26
N GLY A 270 2.78 25.87 -14.35
CA GLY A 270 2.00 25.56 -15.56
C GLY A 270 2.22 24.16 -16.13
N LYS A 271 3.45 23.61 -15.99
CA LYS A 271 3.79 22.26 -16.46
C LYS A 271 2.97 21.15 -15.78
N TYR A 272 2.48 21.38 -14.55
CA TYR A 272 1.71 20.41 -13.77
C TYR A 272 0.18 20.52 -13.94
N VAL A 273 -0.31 21.59 -14.59
CA VAL A 273 -1.76 21.82 -14.76
C VAL A 273 -2.45 20.62 -15.42
N ARG A 274 -1.81 19.96 -16.36
CA ARG A 274 -2.33 18.76 -17.03
C ARG A 274 -2.59 17.58 -16.11
N TYR A 275 -1.96 17.52 -14.95
CA TYR A 275 -2.07 16.43 -13.98
C TYR A 275 -3.09 16.70 -12.87
N ILE A 276 -3.67 17.92 -12.80
CA ILE A 276 -4.63 18.30 -11.75
C ILE A 276 -5.81 17.33 -11.65
N PRO A 277 -6.45 16.90 -12.76
CA PRO A 277 -7.55 15.92 -12.66
C PRO A 277 -7.13 14.63 -11.94
N GLN A 278 -5.93 14.13 -12.21
CA GLN A 278 -5.41 12.90 -11.61
C GLN A 278 -5.10 13.05 -10.10
N LEU A 279 -4.93 14.27 -9.59
CA LEU A 279 -4.78 14.52 -8.17
C LEU A 279 -6.12 14.49 -7.42
N ILE A 280 -7.23 14.76 -8.11
CA ILE A 280 -8.55 14.94 -7.49
C ILE A 280 -9.45 13.74 -7.76
N ILE A 281 -9.38 13.18 -8.97
CA ILE A 281 -10.32 12.18 -9.47
C ILE A 281 -9.68 10.79 -9.50
N GLY A 282 -10.44 9.81 -9.07
CA GLY A 282 -10.13 8.39 -9.19
C GLY A 282 -11.38 7.56 -9.02
N ASP A 283 -11.25 6.26 -9.24
CA ASP A 283 -12.33 5.33 -8.96
C ASP A 283 -12.47 5.09 -7.46
N SER A 284 -13.68 4.93 -6.99
CA SER A 284 -13.95 4.57 -5.60
C SER A 284 -14.62 3.21 -5.51
N TYR A 285 -14.24 2.48 -4.48
CA TYR A 285 -14.54 1.07 -4.27
C TYR A 285 -15.37 0.92 -3.01
N THR A 286 -16.64 0.54 -3.15
CA THR A 286 -17.58 0.35 -2.04
C THR A 286 -17.85 -1.13 -1.84
N PHE A 287 -17.50 -1.68 -0.67
CA PHE A 287 -17.74 -3.07 -0.31
C PHE A 287 -19.18 -3.26 0.17
N LEU A 288 -20.00 -3.92 -0.65
CA LEU A 288 -21.46 -4.00 -0.48
C LEU A 288 -21.93 -4.89 0.68
N LYS A 289 -21.06 -5.76 1.19
CA LYS A 289 -21.39 -6.65 2.31
C LYS A 289 -21.12 -6.00 3.67
N GLU A 290 -20.47 -4.85 3.68
CA GLU A 290 -20.18 -4.09 4.90
C GLU A 290 -21.32 -3.10 5.20
N ASP A 291 -21.54 -2.82 6.48
CA ASP A 291 -22.60 -1.94 6.95
C ASP A 291 -22.42 -0.49 6.46
N GLU A 292 -23.54 0.20 6.20
CA GLU A 292 -23.53 1.62 5.85
C GLU A 292 -22.93 2.44 7.00
N GLY A 293 -22.00 3.33 6.65
CA GLY A 293 -21.27 4.14 7.64
C GLY A 293 -20.09 3.44 8.31
N SER A 294 -19.90 2.12 8.11
CA SER A 294 -18.67 1.43 8.54
C SER A 294 -17.48 1.88 7.71
N PHE A 295 -16.31 2.01 8.35
CA PHE A 295 -15.04 2.26 7.65
C PHE A 295 -14.62 1.09 6.74
N LEU A 296 -15.12 -0.14 7.00
CA LEU A 296 -14.90 -1.29 6.13
C LEU A 296 -15.63 -1.18 4.78
N ARG A 297 -16.61 -0.29 4.66
CA ARG A 297 -17.37 -0.13 3.43
C ARG A 297 -16.60 0.61 2.34
N ASP A 298 -15.64 1.46 2.69
CA ASP A 298 -14.77 2.19 1.74
C ASP A 298 -13.41 1.51 1.63
N GLY A 299 -12.97 1.23 0.41
CA GLY A 299 -11.72 0.49 0.17
C GLY A 299 -10.47 1.16 0.74
N SER A 300 -10.39 2.48 0.71
CA SER A 300 -9.26 3.24 1.23
C SER A 300 -9.23 3.24 2.76
N GLU A 301 -10.39 3.37 3.40
CA GLU A 301 -10.50 3.30 4.87
C GLU A 301 -10.26 1.88 5.37
N PHE A 302 -10.79 0.87 4.68
CA PHE A 302 -10.59 -0.54 5.02
C PHE A 302 -9.11 -0.94 4.90
N SER A 303 -8.46 -0.65 3.78
CA SER A 303 -7.03 -0.99 3.59
C SER A 303 -6.14 -0.30 4.63
N THR A 304 -6.50 0.93 5.04
CA THR A 304 -5.80 1.64 6.12
C THR A 304 -5.94 0.93 7.47
N ALA A 305 -7.11 0.35 7.76
CA ALA A 305 -7.32 -0.41 8.99
C ALA A 305 -6.51 -1.72 8.99
N MET A 306 -6.41 -2.41 7.85
CA MET A 306 -5.54 -3.59 7.70
C MET A 306 -4.08 -3.23 7.94
N ASN A 307 -3.60 -2.15 7.33
CA ASN A 307 -2.25 -1.65 7.55
C ASN A 307 -1.99 -1.23 9.01
N ALA A 308 -3.02 -0.73 9.73
CA ALA A 308 -2.88 -0.42 11.15
C ALA A 308 -2.61 -1.68 11.98
N CYS A 309 -3.24 -2.81 11.68
CA CYS A 309 -2.94 -4.09 12.32
C CYS A 309 -1.50 -4.53 12.07
N GLY A 310 -1.04 -4.54 10.82
CA GLY A 310 0.34 -4.91 10.50
C GLY A 310 1.39 -4.00 11.17
N ARG A 311 1.08 -2.70 11.34
CA ARG A 311 1.97 -1.77 12.07
C ARG A 311 1.97 -1.95 13.59
N ASN A 312 1.04 -2.72 14.14
CA ASN A 312 0.94 -3.01 15.56
C ASN A 312 1.16 -4.50 15.88
N HIS A 313 1.59 -5.31 14.91
CA HIS A 313 1.81 -6.77 15.04
C HIS A 313 0.55 -7.54 15.44
N GLU A 314 -0.58 -7.13 14.87
CA GLU A 314 -1.91 -7.73 15.09
C GLU A 314 -2.53 -8.20 13.76
N GLU A 315 -1.72 -8.74 12.87
CA GLU A 315 -2.11 -9.18 11.52
C GLU A 315 -3.21 -10.26 11.58
N LYS A 316 -3.18 -11.09 12.63
CA LYS A 316 -4.19 -12.15 12.83
C LYS A 316 -5.57 -11.58 13.07
N VAL A 317 -5.69 -10.47 13.80
CA VAL A 317 -6.98 -9.76 13.98
C VAL A 317 -7.53 -9.31 12.64
N ALA A 318 -6.69 -8.68 11.81
CA ALA A 318 -7.07 -8.26 10.48
C ALA A 318 -7.49 -9.46 9.60
N MET A 319 -6.77 -10.57 9.67
CA MET A 319 -7.10 -11.80 8.93
C MET A 319 -8.47 -12.36 9.36
N GLU A 320 -8.79 -12.40 10.65
CA GLU A 320 -10.09 -12.89 11.12
C GLU A 320 -11.23 -11.98 10.64
N VAL A 321 -11.03 -10.66 10.61
CA VAL A 321 -11.99 -9.73 9.98
C VAL A 321 -12.18 -10.05 8.50
N LEU A 322 -11.11 -10.32 7.75
CA LEU A 322 -11.20 -10.71 6.33
C LEU A 322 -11.88 -12.07 6.14
N LYS A 323 -11.77 -12.98 7.09
CA LYS A 323 -12.47 -14.29 7.12
C LYS A 323 -13.92 -14.18 7.58
N GLY A 324 -14.37 -13.00 8.02
CA GLY A 324 -15.79 -12.70 8.27
C GLY A 324 -16.16 -12.49 9.73
N ASP A 325 -15.22 -12.49 10.68
CA ASP A 325 -15.53 -12.08 12.06
C ASP A 325 -15.86 -10.59 12.10
N ARG A 326 -17.11 -10.28 12.43
CA ARG A 326 -17.65 -8.92 12.58
C ARG A 326 -18.07 -8.61 14.02
N ILE A 327 -17.56 -9.39 14.99
CA ILE A 327 -17.85 -9.21 16.41
C ILE A 327 -16.54 -8.98 17.16
N GLU A 328 -15.83 -10.03 17.57
CA GLU A 328 -14.64 -9.92 18.42
C GLU A 328 -13.47 -9.29 17.66
N ALA A 329 -13.15 -9.82 16.50
CA ALA A 329 -12.03 -9.29 15.69
C ALA A 329 -12.32 -7.87 15.17
N LEU A 330 -13.58 -7.51 14.86
CA LEU A 330 -13.92 -6.15 14.44
C LEU A 330 -13.78 -5.14 15.58
N ASP A 331 -14.26 -5.48 16.80
CA ASP A 331 -14.10 -4.60 17.96
C ASP A 331 -12.62 -4.35 18.28
N GLU A 332 -11.79 -5.40 18.16
CA GLU A 332 -10.35 -5.32 18.36
C GLU A 332 -9.68 -4.46 17.26
N LEU A 333 -10.04 -4.65 15.99
CA LEU A 333 -9.57 -3.85 14.86
C LEU A 333 -9.89 -2.35 15.06
N GLU A 334 -11.08 -2.02 15.57
CA GLU A 334 -11.46 -0.64 15.88
C GLU A 334 -10.57 -0.04 16.98
N ALA A 335 -10.29 -0.79 18.03
CA ALA A 335 -9.42 -0.37 19.12
C ALA A 335 -7.98 -0.15 18.65
N ILE A 336 -7.44 -1.07 17.82
CA ILE A 336 -6.11 -0.96 17.19
C ILE A 336 -6.07 0.28 16.30
N SER A 337 -7.06 0.46 15.42
CA SER A 337 -7.14 1.60 14.51
C SER A 337 -7.22 2.95 15.26
N LYS A 338 -7.93 2.99 16.37
CA LYS A 338 -7.99 4.19 17.23
C LYS A 338 -6.65 4.50 17.88
N THR A 339 -5.98 3.49 18.43
CA THR A 339 -4.65 3.61 19.04
C THR A 339 -3.61 4.02 17.99
N HIS A 340 -3.65 3.42 16.82
CA HIS A 340 -2.78 3.77 15.71
C HIS A 340 -2.92 5.23 15.29
N ARG A 341 -4.16 5.71 15.11
CA ARG A 341 -4.44 7.14 14.80
C ARG A 341 -3.91 8.08 15.87
N TYR A 342 -4.06 7.72 17.15
CA TYR A 342 -3.51 8.52 18.25
C TYR A 342 -1.98 8.60 18.19
N ASN A 343 -1.30 7.48 17.97
CA ASN A 343 0.15 7.42 17.83
C ASN A 343 0.66 8.25 16.63
N LEU A 344 -0.04 8.18 15.50
CA LEU A 344 0.28 8.99 14.32
C LEU A 344 0.11 10.49 14.60
N ALA A 345 -1.01 10.89 15.22
CA ALA A 345 -1.25 12.29 15.56
C ALA A 345 -0.17 12.84 16.52
N THR A 346 0.20 12.07 17.54
CA THR A 346 1.28 12.42 18.47
C THR A 346 2.63 12.59 17.75
N ALA A 347 2.97 11.67 16.84
CA ALA A 347 4.21 11.75 16.07
C ALA A 347 4.23 12.95 15.11
N ILE A 348 3.10 13.25 14.45
CA ILE A 348 2.97 14.41 13.56
C ILE A 348 3.14 15.70 14.35
N SER A 349 2.45 15.85 15.49
CA SER A 349 2.56 17.03 16.36
C SER A 349 4.02 17.24 16.80
N ALA A 350 4.73 16.19 17.16
CA ALA A 350 6.14 16.27 17.57
C ALA A 350 7.09 16.75 16.46
N VAL A 351 6.76 16.48 15.19
CA VAL A 351 7.63 16.83 14.05
C VAL A 351 7.22 18.18 13.43
N ALA A 352 5.93 18.41 13.23
CA ALA A 352 5.43 19.50 12.37
C ALA A 352 4.78 20.66 13.12
N GLU A 353 4.27 20.44 14.35
CA GLU A 353 3.49 21.41 15.12
C GLU A 353 4.20 21.96 16.35
N SER A 354 5.46 21.54 16.60
CA SER A 354 6.28 22.10 17.67
C SER A 354 6.73 23.52 17.31
N ASP A 355 6.98 24.37 18.31
CA ASP A 355 7.43 25.76 18.15
C ASP A 355 8.72 25.90 17.33
N GLU A 356 9.52 24.83 17.28
CA GLU A 356 10.65 24.67 16.37
C GLU A 356 10.33 23.49 15.43
N THR A 357 10.01 23.79 14.17
CA THR A 357 9.79 22.74 13.19
C THR A 357 11.03 21.86 13.07
N ASN A 358 10.86 20.57 13.37
CA ASN A 358 11.96 19.61 13.25
C ASN A 358 12.24 19.19 11.79
N ILE A 359 11.67 19.90 10.82
CA ILE A 359 11.87 19.67 9.39
C ILE A 359 13.00 20.55 8.89
N ILE A 360 14.06 19.92 8.42
CA ILE A 360 15.24 20.57 7.85
C ILE A 360 15.08 20.55 6.32
N GLU A 361 15.10 21.74 5.72
CA GLU A 361 14.99 21.91 4.26
C GLU A 361 16.38 22.17 3.66
N LEU A 362 16.76 21.35 2.68
CA LEU A 362 17.95 21.52 1.84
C LEU A 362 17.53 21.99 0.44
N GLU A 363 18.49 22.09 -0.48
CA GLU A 363 18.23 22.56 -1.84
C GLU A 363 17.20 21.70 -2.58
N ASN A 364 17.35 20.37 -2.55
CA ASN A 364 16.54 19.44 -3.33
C ASN A 364 15.69 18.49 -2.49
N ILE A 365 15.91 18.40 -1.17
CA ILE A 365 15.19 17.50 -0.27
C ILE A 365 14.78 18.21 1.02
N GLN A 366 13.92 17.57 1.77
CA GLN A 366 13.59 17.90 3.15
C GLN A 366 13.72 16.64 4.00
N TYR A 367 14.05 16.79 5.28
CA TYR A 367 14.10 15.62 6.16
C TYR A 367 13.80 16.00 7.62
N PHE A 368 13.45 15.00 8.42
CA PHE A 368 13.30 15.12 9.85
C PHE A 368 13.90 13.93 10.59
N ASN A 369 14.24 14.15 11.84
CA ASN A 369 14.70 13.12 12.76
C ASN A 369 13.50 12.64 13.58
N GLY A 370 13.06 11.42 13.33
CA GLY A 370 11.94 10.78 14.02
C GLY A 370 12.37 10.18 15.37
N ASN A 371 13.02 10.97 16.23
CA ASN A 371 13.41 10.52 17.56
C ASN A 371 12.17 10.13 18.38
N GLY A 372 12.10 8.87 18.83
CA GLY A 372 10.95 8.34 19.56
C GLY A 372 9.76 7.90 18.67
N ILE A 373 9.85 8.06 17.34
CA ILE A 373 8.87 7.49 16.42
C ILE A 373 9.25 6.04 16.14
N LYS A 374 8.30 5.13 16.31
CA LYS A 374 8.52 3.71 16.05
C LYS A 374 8.84 3.46 14.56
N PRO A 375 9.76 2.54 14.23
CA PRO A 375 10.10 2.19 12.86
C PRO A 375 8.90 1.77 12.01
N GLU A 376 7.91 1.10 12.60
CA GLU A 376 6.71 0.58 11.92
C GLU A 376 5.83 1.71 11.37
N ILE A 377 5.83 2.89 12.01
CA ILE A 377 4.96 4.01 11.63
C ILE A 377 5.67 5.19 10.95
N VAL A 378 7.02 5.24 10.96
CA VAL A 378 7.76 6.38 10.38
C VAL A 378 7.39 6.65 8.92
N GLY A 379 7.15 5.60 8.12
CA GLY A 379 6.72 5.76 6.73
C GLY A 379 5.36 6.44 6.58
N THR A 380 4.41 6.11 7.44
CA THR A 380 3.07 6.73 7.47
C THR A 380 3.18 8.18 7.94
N VAL A 381 3.94 8.42 9.03
CA VAL A 381 4.20 9.78 9.53
C VAL A 381 4.85 10.65 8.45
N THR A 382 5.87 10.14 7.73
CA THR A 382 6.52 10.85 6.63
C THR A 382 5.52 11.24 5.53
N GLY A 383 4.57 10.36 5.20
CA GLY A 383 3.52 10.66 4.24
C GLY A 383 2.54 11.75 4.73
N MET A 384 2.14 11.69 5.98
CA MET A 384 1.21 12.68 6.56
C MET A 384 1.86 14.06 6.76
N ILE A 385 3.18 14.10 6.94
CA ILE A 385 3.94 15.37 7.08
C ILE A 385 4.06 16.13 5.74
N LEU A 386 3.82 15.51 4.59
CA LEU A 386 3.82 16.21 3.29
C LEU A 386 2.96 17.48 3.29
N GLY A 387 1.82 17.48 3.97
CA GLY A 387 0.95 18.65 4.08
C GLY A 387 1.56 19.85 4.84
N TYR A 388 2.63 19.64 5.60
CA TYR A 388 3.36 20.68 6.34
C TYR A 388 4.59 21.19 5.61
N CYS A 389 5.01 20.48 4.56
CA CYS A 389 6.28 20.67 3.85
C CYS A 389 6.13 21.44 2.53
N ASN A 390 7.27 21.69 1.90
CA ASN A 390 7.34 22.13 0.52
C ASN A 390 7.09 20.94 -0.42
N TRP A 391 5.91 20.86 -1.03
CA TRP A 391 5.53 19.76 -1.91
C TRP A 391 6.44 19.54 -3.13
N LYS A 392 7.23 20.57 -3.51
CA LYS A 392 8.19 20.49 -4.62
C LYS A 392 9.43 19.64 -4.32
N LYS A 393 9.61 19.21 -3.07
CA LYS A 393 10.75 18.42 -2.62
C LYS A 393 10.28 17.14 -1.93
N PRO A 394 10.97 16.00 -2.09
CA PRO A 394 10.67 14.83 -1.28
C PRO A 394 10.98 15.08 0.19
N ILE A 395 10.25 14.42 1.08
CA ILE A 395 10.50 14.41 2.52
C ILE A 395 11.05 13.05 2.95
N ILE A 396 12.10 13.06 3.77
CA ILE A 396 12.76 11.87 4.29
C ILE A 396 12.64 11.86 5.81
N GLY A 397 12.05 10.81 6.37
CA GLY A 397 12.02 10.55 7.80
C GLY A 397 13.06 9.52 8.19
N PHE A 398 13.82 9.78 9.25
CA PHE A 398 14.79 8.88 9.84
C PHE A 398 14.34 8.43 11.21
N THR A 399 14.43 7.13 11.51
CA THR A 399 14.25 6.61 12.87
C THR A 399 15.26 5.52 13.15
N GLN A 400 15.69 5.43 14.40
CA GLN A 400 16.64 4.41 14.83
C GLN A 400 15.91 3.07 15.01
N THR A 401 16.48 1.99 14.50
CA THR A 401 15.94 0.63 14.66
C THR A 401 16.64 -0.13 15.78
N ASP A 402 17.95 0.00 15.85
CA ASP A 402 18.84 -0.61 16.85
C ASP A 402 20.04 0.31 17.11
N GLU A 403 21.06 -0.18 17.80
CA GLU A 403 22.25 0.63 18.14
C GLU A 403 23.05 1.10 16.91
N LYS A 404 22.92 0.45 15.76
CA LYS A 404 23.75 0.66 14.56
C LYS A 404 22.99 1.03 13.31
N GLY A 405 21.67 0.87 13.30
CA GLY A 405 20.84 0.99 12.12
C GLY A 405 19.84 2.15 12.16
N LEU A 406 19.60 2.75 11.00
CA LEU A 406 18.54 3.72 10.74
C LEU A 406 17.58 3.20 9.68
N LYS A 407 16.30 3.23 9.98
CA LYS A 407 15.24 3.13 8.98
C LYS A 407 15.02 4.50 8.36
N VAL A 408 15.03 4.51 7.04
CA VAL A 408 14.77 5.69 6.20
C VAL A 408 13.44 5.49 5.50
N SER A 409 12.57 6.49 5.53
CA SER A 409 11.30 6.48 4.78
C SER A 409 11.17 7.75 3.98
N LEU A 410 10.94 7.63 2.67
CA LEU A 410 10.78 8.75 1.76
C LEU A 410 9.35 8.79 1.23
N ARG A 411 8.79 10.00 1.16
CA ARG A 411 7.52 10.32 0.51
C ARG A 411 7.66 11.59 -0.32
N CYS A 412 6.83 11.70 -1.35
CA CYS A 412 6.77 12.90 -2.17
C CYS A 412 5.36 13.14 -2.75
N SER A 413 5.12 14.34 -3.24
CA SER A 413 3.93 14.64 -4.05
C SER A 413 3.88 13.76 -5.30
N ARG A 414 2.69 13.30 -5.68
CA ARG A 414 2.45 12.58 -6.95
C ARG A 414 2.96 13.36 -8.17
N LEU A 415 2.95 14.70 -8.12
CA LEU A 415 3.44 15.54 -9.19
C LEU A 415 4.92 15.30 -9.55
N LEU A 416 5.77 15.01 -8.56
CA LEU A 416 7.18 14.71 -8.81
C LEU A 416 7.36 13.37 -9.54
N SER A 417 6.53 12.39 -9.19
CA SER A 417 6.50 11.10 -9.90
C SER A 417 5.99 11.24 -11.33
N TYR A 418 4.95 12.06 -11.55
CA TYR A 418 4.44 12.33 -12.90
C TYR A 418 5.45 13.09 -13.79
N ASP A 419 6.39 13.79 -13.18
CA ASP A 419 7.54 14.43 -13.89
C ASP A 419 8.64 13.41 -14.24
N GLY A 420 8.43 12.13 -13.93
CA GLY A 420 9.31 11.02 -14.31
C GLY A 420 10.38 10.64 -13.27
N ILE A 421 10.33 11.20 -12.07
CA ILE A 421 11.27 10.86 -11.00
C ILE A 421 10.82 9.58 -10.29
N HIS A 422 11.67 8.57 -10.25
CA HIS A 422 11.43 7.32 -9.54
C HIS A 422 12.32 7.23 -8.29
N PHE A 423 11.79 7.69 -7.15
CA PHE A 423 12.57 7.76 -5.90
C PHE A 423 13.00 6.39 -5.36
N GLY A 424 12.22 5.32 -5.61
CA GLY A 424 12.59 3.97 -5.22
C GLY A 424 13.90 3.47 -5.86
N ASN A 425 14.19 3.87 -7.11
CA ASN A 425 15.44 3.54 -7.76
C ASN A 425 16.60 4.36 -7.16
N ILE A 426 16.39 5.65 -6.96
CA ILE A 426 17.39 6.56 -6.40
C ILE A 426 17.80 6.12 -4.98
N ILE A 427 16.82 5.80 -4.13
CA ILE A 427 17.10 5.40 -2.75
C ILE A 427 17.84 4.05 -2.69
N ARG A 428 17.55 3.13 -3.63
CA ARG A 428 18.24 1.84 -3.73
C ARG A 428 19.73 2.03 -4.05
N GLU A 429 20.04 2.86 -5.03
CA GLU A 429 21.41 3.16 -5.43
C GLU A 429 22.19 3.80 -4.29
N ILE A 430 21.65 4.86 -3.68
CA ILE A 430 22.35 5.59 -2.62
C ILE A 430 22.48 4.78 -1.33
N ALA A 431 21.43 4.02 -0.96
CA ALA A 431 21.51 3.14 0.21
C ALA A 431 22.61 2.10 0.04
N SER A 432 22.74 1.51 -1.14
CA SER A 432 23.81 0.55 -1.46
C SER A 432 25.20 1.20 -1.39
N GLU A 433 25.35 2.44 -1.84
CA GLU A 433 26.62 3.19 -1.81
C GLU A 433 27.12 3.43 -0.37
N VAL A 434 26.19 3.68 0.56
CA VAL A 434 26.54 3.89 1.99
C VAL A 434 26.56 2.58 2.79
N GLY A 435 26.48 1.42 2.14
CA GLY A 435 26.54 0.10 2.78
C GLY A 435 25.23 -0.36 3.42
N GLY A 436 24.11 0.20 2.97
CA GLY A 436 22.75 -0.17 3.37
C GLY A 436 21.99 -0.89 2.27
N THR A 437 20.69 -1.03 2.46
CA THR A 437 19.73 -1.60 1.50
C THR A 437 18.53 -0.69 1.35
N GLY A 438 17.92 -0.64 0.18
CA GLY A 438 16.76 0.21 -0.05
C GLY A 438 15.98 -0.14 -1.31
N GLY A 439 14.81 0.47 -1.46
CA GLY A 439 13.94 0.29 -2.62
C GLY A 439 12.52 0.76 -2.36
N GLY A 440 11.59 0.36 -3.23
CA GLY A 440 10.18 0.68 -3.16
C GLY A 440 9.66 1.38 -4.41
N HIS A 441 8.48 1.99 -4.29
CA HIS A 441 7.78 2.65 -5.39
C HIS A 441 8.31 4.05 -5.69
N ALA A 442 7.85 4.62 -6.81
CA ALA A 442 8.28 5.95 -7.25
C ALA A 442 7.99 7.07 -6.22
N MET A 443 6.91 6.98 -5.44
CA MET A 443 6.45 8.01 -4.51
C MET A 443 6.62 7.64 -3.03
N ALA A 444 6.81 6.35 -2.75
CA ALA A 444 6.89 5.80 -1.40
C ALA A 444 7.96 4.71 -1.39
N CYS A 445 9.07 5.00 -0.74
CA CYS A 445 10.19 4.09 -0.69
C CYS A 445 10.93 4.23 0.65
N GLY A 446 11.86 3.31 0.91
CA GLY A 446 12.60 3.28 2.16
C GLY A 446 13.94 2.61 2.03
N ALA A 447 14.73 2.73 3.09
CA ALA A 447 16.03 2.09 3.20
C ALA A 447 16.36 1.77 4.66
N TYR A 448 17.33 0.87 4.82
CA TYR A 448 18.06 0.66 6.08
C TYR A 448 19.52 1.01 5.84
N ILE A 449 20.07 1.92 6.63
CA ILE A 449 21.45 2.38 6.49
C ILE A 449 22.17 2.38 7.84
N PRO A 450 23.51 2.27 7.87
CA PRO A 450 24.29 2.46 9.10
C PRO A 450 24.08 3.88 9.67
N ILE A 451 24.00 4.00 11.00
CA ILE A 451 23.70 5.27 11.68
C ILE A 451 24.77 6.34 11.43
N ASP A 452 26.03 5.94 11.35
CA ASP A 452 27.18 6.80 11.07
C ASP A 452 27.25 7.29 9.60
N LYS A 453 26.41 6.72 8.72
CA LYS A 453 26.30 7.07 7.30
C LYS A 453 25.17 8.03 6.97
N LYS A 454 24.43 8.48 7.97
CA LYS A 454 23.25 9.32 7.77
C LYS A 454 23.55 10.62 6.99
N ASP A 455 24.57 11.36 7.42
CA ASP A 455 24.91 12.64 6.79
C ASP A 455 25.44 12.45 5.36
N GLU A 456 26.21 11.40 5.11
CA GLU A 456 26.66 10.99 3.79
C GLU A 456 25.46 10.67 2.88
N PHE A 457 24.52 9.87 3.37
CA PHE A 457 23.28 9.54 2.66
C PHE A 457 22.46 10.79 2.30
N ILE A 458 22.28 11.73 3.25
CA ILE A 458 21.55 12.99 3.03
C ILE A 458 22.21 13.81 1.92
N ASN A 459 23.55 13.97 1.96
CA ASN A 459 24.29 14.74 0.97
C ASN A 459 24.19 14.12 -0.42
N LEU A 460 24.46 12.81 -0.54
CA LEU A 460 24.35 12.08 -1.81
C LEU A 460 22.94 12.18 -2.40
N PHE A 461 21.92 12.03 -1.53
CA PHE A 461 20.52 12.11 -1.99
C PHE A 461 20.17 13.51 -2.48
N ASN A 462 20.58 14.57 -1.75
CA ASN A 462 20.35 15.95 -2.15
C ASN A 462 21.05 16.26 -3.48
N GLU A 463 22.30 15.84 -3.66
CA GLU A 463 23.09 16.04 -4.90
C GLU A 463 22.49 15.27 -6.10
N SER A 464 22.00 14.03 -5.88
CA SER A 464 21.43 13.19 -6.94
C SER A 464 20.21 13.79 -7.64
N LEU A 465 19.55 14.74 -6.97
CA LEU A 465 18.36 15.44 -7.46
C LEU A 465 18.66 16.79 -8.11
N THR A 466 19.92 17.23 -8.10
CA THR A 466 20.34 18.46 -8.78
C THR A 466 19.99 18.35 -10.27
N ASN A 467 19.26 19.33 -10.80
CA ASN A 467 18.71 19.38 -12.16
C ASN A 467 17.58 18.37 -12.48
N LYS A 468 17.18 17.49 -11.55
CA LYS A 468 16.02 16.61 -11.72
C LYS A 468 14.74 17.23 -11.17
N ILE A 469 14.84 17.99 -10.09
CA ILE A 469 13.72 18.77 -9.54
C ILE A 469 13.85 20.18 -10.09
N THR A 470 12.94 20.58 -10.96
CA THR A 470 12.88 21.93 -11.50
C THR A 470 12.17 22.85 -10.52
N ASN A 471 12.84 23.90 -10.08
CA ASN A 471 12.30 24.98 -9.24
C ASN A 471 11.03 25.65 -9.80
#